data_05fcecdd90ae7031abd0d837a3b879d9
#
_entry.id   05fcecdd90ae7031abd0d837a3b879d9
#
_cell.length_a   1.000
_cell.length_b   1.000
_cell.length_c   1.000
_cell.angle_alpha   90.00
_cell.angle_beta   90.00
_cell.angle_gamma   90.00
#
_symmetry.space_group_name_H-M   'P 1'
#
loop_
_entity.id
_entity.type
_entity.pdbx_description
1 polymer ?
#
loop_
_entity_poly.entity_id
_entity_poly.type
_entity_poly.pdbx_seq_one_letter_code
_entity_poly.pdbx_strand_id
1 'polypeptide(L)'
;MPHKRKDGPFWWASFTDASGKRVRRSTGTTNRKEAQALEAKWKGEIFQKDAWNIDSDHTFEELVLSYLRASALEKRSIETDYQRTKQLKGFFAGKVMNVLRPADVRGYIDLRRQSGVANSTINRELSLLSAAIKYGQTELEWDIPNPVKGRKLSEPEGRTRWISREEADQLITTARQSTKTPYLADYIVLSLHTGCRKQELLGLEWDRIDLREGLIWLEASHTKTARRRSVPLNHYAREAIINRARFRAENCPDSKWVFANSRGERIGDVKKSFATACKRAGISDFRMHDMRHTCAAWLVSSGVSLIEVRDLLGHSTIKMTERYAHPDRFL
;
A
#
# COMPACT_ATOMS: atom_id res chain seq x y z
N MET A 1 8.82 -26.47 -47.80
CA MET A 1 9.59 -25.61 -48.71
C MET A 1 8.77 -24.39 -49.08
N PRO A 2 9.42 -23.22 -49.20
CA PRO A 2 8.70 -22.00 -49.57
C PRO A 2 8.06 -22.18 -50.97
N HIS A 3 6.87 -21.61 -51.13
CA HIS A 3 6.11 -21.68 -52.39
C HIS A 3 5.64 -20.27 -52.77
N LYS A 4 5.46 -20.03 -54.08
CA LYS A 4 4.86 -18.80 -54.59
C LYS A 4 3.34 -18.96 -54.68
N ARG A 5 2.61 -17.93 -54.30
CA ARG A 5 1.19 -17.79 -54.61
C ARG A 5 0.99 -17.19 -55.99
N LYS A 6 -0.13 -17.53 -56.65
CA LYS A 6 -0.45 -17.02 -57.96
C LYS A 6 -0.65 -15.50 -58.00
N ASP A 7 -0.99 -14.89 -56.85
CA ASP A 7 -1.45 -13.51 -56.76
C ASP A 7 -0.44 -12.56 -56.06
N GLY A 8 0.88 -12.91 -56.04
CA GLY A 8 1.86 -12.04 -55.41
C GLY A 8 3.32 -12.36 -55.69
N PRO A 9 4.22 -11.37 -55.62
CA PRO A 9 5.62 -11.55 -55.95
C PRO A 9 6.43 -12.26 -54.87
N PHE A 10 5.90 -12.34 -53.63
CA PHE A 10 6.64 -12.84 -52.48
C PHE A 10 6.53 -14.35 -52.30
N TRP A 11 7.58 -14.96 -51.74
CA TRP A 11 7.59 -16.33 -51.30
C TRP A 11 6.83 -16.48 -50.00
N TRP A 12 6.19 -17.67 -49.77
CA TRP A 12 5.47 -18.00 -48.57
C TRP A 12 6.08 -19.26 -47.95
N ALA A 13 6.30 -19.22 -46.66
CA ALA A 13 6.67 -20.35 -45.86
C ALA A 13 5.40 -21.08 -45.36
N SER A 14 5.43 -22.42 -45.34
CA SER A 14 4.35 -23.25 -44.79
C SER A 14 4.96 -24.38 -43.96
N PHE A 15 4.65 -24.42 -42.67
CA PHE A 15 5.12 -25.44 -41.76
C PHE A 15 4.04 -25.73 -40.70
N THR A 16 4.18 -26.86 -40.03
CA THR A 16 3.27 -27.27 -38.95
C THR A 16 3.94 -26.99 -37.61
N ASP A 17 3.23 -26.38 -36.66
CA ASP A 17 3.68 -26.20 -35.30
C ASP A 17 3.52 -27.49 -34.47
N ALA A 18 4.01 -27.51 -33.23
CA ALA A 18 3.94 -28.69 -32.36
C ALA A 18 2.51 -29.07 -31.95
N SER A 19 1.55 -28.13 -32.04
CA SER A 19 0.13 -28.44 -31.81
C SER A 19 -0.55 -29.12 -33.01
N GLY A 20 0.19 -29.36 -34.11
CA GLY A 20 -0.34 -29.92 -35.34
C GLY A 20 -1.01 -28.88 -36.27
N LYS A 21 -1.00 -27.61 -35.91
CA LYS A 21 -1.63 -26.53 -36.68
C LYS A 21 -0.71 -26.06 -37.81
N ARG A 22 -1.25 -25.93 -39.01
CA ARG A 22 -0.52 -25.47 -40.18
C ARG A 22 -0.40 -23.94 -40.18
N VAL A 23 0.84 -23.44 -40.05
CA VAL A 23 1.17 -21.99 -40.13
C VAL A 23 1.58 -21.64 -41.55
N ARG A 24 1.02 -20.58 -42.12
CA ARG A 24 1.39 -20.01 -43.42
C ARG A 24 1.75 -18.54 -43.23
N ARG A 25 2.99 -18.18 -43.60
CA ARG A 25 3.49 -16.81 -43.41
C ARG A 25 4.21 -16.32 -44.66
N SER A 26 3.97 -15.06 -45.07
CA SER A 26 4.73 -14.44 -46.14
C SER A 26 6.16 -14.14 -45.68
N THR A 27 7.14 -14.46 -46.50
CA THR A 27 8.55 -14.14 -46.21
C THR A 27 8.93 -12.69 -46.54
N GLY A 28 8.07 -11.95 -47.25
CA GLY A 28 8.32 -10.56 -47.65
C GLY A 28 9.47 -10.41 -48.69
N THR A 29 10.06 -11.51 -49.16
CA THR A 29 11.13 -11.50 -50.16
C THR A 29 10.74 -12.18 -51.47
N THR A 30 11.29 -11.71 -52.57
CA THR A 30 11.17 -12.32 -53.89
C THR A 30 12.32 -13.30 -54.19
N ASN A 31 13.33 -13.34 -53.30
CA ASN A 31 14.49 -14.22 -53.44
C ASN A 31 14.22 -15.58 -52.79
N ARG A 32 14.35 -16.67 -53.54
CA ARG A 32 14.10 -18.05 -53.06
C ARG A 32 15.06 -18.49 -51.92
N LYS A 33 16.34 -18.10 -52.00
CA LYS A 33 17.35 -18.45 -50.99
C LYS A 33 17.07 -17.78 -49.67
N GLU A 34 16.72 -16.49 -49.68
CA GLU A 34 16.32 -15.73 -48.48
C GLU A 34 15.05 -16.30 -47.87
N ALA A 35 14.05 -16.66 -48.67
CA ALA A 35 12.82 -17.29 -48.25
C ALA A 35 13.07 -18.65 -47.56
N GLN A 36 14.01 -19.42 -48.09
CA GLN A 36 14.42 -20.68 -47.45
C GLN A 36 15.14 -20.47 -46.12
N ALA A 37 16.01 -19.49 -46.03
CA ALA A 37 16.68 -19.10 -44.78
C ALA A 37 15.68 -18.63 -43.70
N LEU A 38 14.71 -17.80 -44.10
CA LEU A 38 13.64 -17.35 -43.21
C LEU A 38 12.73 -18.51 -42.73
N GLU A 39 12.36 -19.40 -43.66
CA GLU A 39 11.58 -20.61 -43.28
C GLU A 39 12.36 -21.49 -42.29
N ALA A 40 13.65 -21.72 -42.54
CA ALA A 40 14.51 -22.51 -41.66
C ALA A 40 14.65 -21.86 -40.27
N LYS A 41 14.83 -20.52 -40.24
CA LYS A 41 14.86 -19.73 -39.02
C LYS A 41 13.56 -19.87 -38.23
N TRP A 42 12.41 -19.65 -38.84
CA TRP A 42 11.11 -19.75 -38.18
C TRP A 42 10.79 -21.19 -37.72
N LYS A 43 11.16 -22.21 -38.49
CA LYS A 43 11.06 -23.61 -38.05
C LYS A 43 11.96 -23.87 -36.84
N GLY A 44 13.19 -23.36 -36.83
CA GLY A 44 14.10 -23.45 -35.70
C GLY A 44 13.57 -22.76 -34.46
N GLU A 45 13.04 -21.54 -34.58
CA GLU A 45 12.42 -20.80 -33.48
C GLU A 45 11.20 -21.54 -32.88
N ILE A 46 10.34 -22.07 -33.73
CA ILE A 46 9.17 -22.87 -33.29
C ILE A 46 9.64 -24.18 -32.67
N PHE A 47 10.58 -24.88 -33.28
CA PHE A 47 11.13 -26.13 -32.75
C PHE A 47 11.84 -25.92 -31.41
N GLN A 48 12.58 -24.81 -31.24
CA GLN A 48 13.19 -24.43 -29.96
C GLN A 48 12.12 -24.09 -28.93
N LYS A 49 11.10 -23.33 -29.31
CA LYS A 49 10.00 -22.97 -28.43
C LYS A 49 9.15 -24.19 -27.99
N ASP A 50 8.86 -25.08 -28.92
CA ASP A 50 7.91 -26.21 -28.71
C ASP A 50 8.60 -27.47 -28.20
N ALA A 51 9.81 -27.80 -28.71
CA ALA A 51 10.53 -29.05 -28.34
C ALA A 51 11.36 -28.91 -27.09
N TRP A 52 11.83 -27.70 -26.78
CA TRP A 52 12.69 -27.42 -25.63
C TRP A 52 12.02 -26.56 -24.57
N ASN A 53 10.79 -26.12 -24.81
CA ASN A 53 10.05 -25.22 -23.92
C ASN A 53 10.92 -24.03 -23.44
N ILE A 54 11.80 -23.53 -24.33
CA ILE A 54 12.67 -22.38 -24.04
C ILE A 54 11.83 -21.14 -24.27
N ASP A 55 10.99 -20.80 -23.29
CA ASP A 55 10.60 -19.43 -23.07
C ASP A 55 11.89 -18.62 -22.84
N SER A 56 11.96 -17.42 -23.38
CA SER A 56 13.11 -16.56 -23.16
C SER A 56 13.34 -16.43 -21.66
N ASP A 57 14.58 -16.59 -21.23
CA ASP A 57 14.96 -16.40 -19.83
C ASP A 57 14.56 -15.00 -19.36
N HIS A 58 13.63 -14.92 -18.42
CA HIS A 58 13.17 -13.66 -17.86
C HIS A 58 13.90 -13.37 -16.55
N THR A 59 14.57 -12.23 -16.48
CA THR A 59 15.33 -11.84 -15.30
C THR A 59 14.45 -11.18 -14.24
N PHE A 60 14.93 -11.17 -12.99
CA PHE A 60 14.28 -10.44 -11.90
C PHE A 60 14.13 -8.94 -12.22
N GLU A 61 15.14 -8.34 -12.84
CA GLU A 61 15.16 -6.93 -13.21
C GLU A 61 14.06 -6.61 -14.24
N GLU A 62 13.92 -7.41 -15.28
CA GLU A 62 12.88 -7.25 -16.30
C GLU A 62 11.48 -7.35 -15.70
N LEU A 63 11.27 -8.38 -14.87
CA LEU A 63 10.00 -8.60 -14.18
C LEU A 63 9.60 -7.40 -13.33
N VAL A 64 10.52 -6.97 -12.46
CA VAL A 64 10.21 -5.89 -11.50
C VAL A 64 10.08 -4.55 -12.20
N LEU A 65 10.91 -4.26 -13.21
CA LEU A 65 10.82 -3.01 -13.98
C LEU A 65 9.47 -2.91 -14.70
N SER A 66 9.03 -3.98 -15.35
CA SER A 66 7.74 -4.04 -16.05
C SER A 66 6.58 -3.85 -15.08
N TYR A 67 6.60 -4.56 -13.95
CA TYR A 67 5.59 -4.43 -12.90
C TYR A 67 5.53 -3.03 -12.29
N LEU A 68 6.67 -2.43 -11.96
CA LEU A 68 6.71 -1.09 -11.36
C LEU A 68 6.23 -0.01 -12.34
N ARG A 69 6.56 -0.11 -13.62
CA ARG A 69 6.06 0.80 -14.67
C ARG A 69 4.54 0.76 -14.75
N ALA A 70 3.95 -0.42 -14.82
CA ALA A 70 2.49 -0.58 -14.84
C ALA A 70 1.85 -0.08 -13.52
N SER A 71 2.42 -0.47 -12.38
CA SER A 71 1.91 -0.07 -11.06
C SER A 71 2.01 1.43 -10.79
N ALA A 72 2.96 2.15 -11.41
CA ALA A 72 3.13 3.59 -11.22
C ALA A 72 1.93 4.40 -11.72
N LEU A 73 1.19 3.89 -12.69
CA LEU A 73 0.00 4.54 -13.25
C LEU A 73 -1.21 4.44 -12.31
N GLU A 74 -1.26 3.43 -11.44
CA GLU A 74 -2.45 3.12 -10.64
C GLU A 74 -2.25 3.30 -9.13
N LYS A 75 -1.03 3.08 -8.62
CA LYS A 75 -0.77 3.01 -7.19
C LYS A 75 -0.29 4.33 -6.60
N ARG A 76 -1.02 4.82 -5.60
CA ARG A 76 -0.59 5.99 -4.78
C ARG A 76 0.68 5.74 -3.95
N SER A 77 1.00 4.49 -3.65
CA SER A 77 2.12 4.11 -2.75
C SER A 77 3.30 3.47 -3.49
N ILE A 78 3.51 3.83 -4.74
CA ILE A 78 4.57 3.26 -5.59
C ILE A 78 5.97 3.41 -4.97
N GLU A 79 6.24 4.53 -4.28
CA GLU A 79 7.51 4.76 -3.59
C GLU A 79 7.84 3.65 -2.57
N THR A 80 6.83 3.16 -1.86
CA THR A 80 7.02 2.02 -0.94
C THR A 80 7.39 0.74 -1.69
N ASP A 81 6.85 0.53 -2.89
CA ASP A 81 7.18 -0.61 -3.73
C ASP A 81 8.62 -0.50 -4.28
N TYR A 82 9.08 0.70 -4.63
CA TYR A 82 10.50 0.94 -4.97
C TYR A 82 11.44 0.58 -3.81
N GLN A 83 11.13 1.00 -2.58
CA GLN A 83 11.96 0.67 -1.42
C GLN A 83 11.99 -0.84 -1.13
N ARG A 84 10.87 -1.54 -1.27
CA ARG A 84 10.82 -3.01 -1.15
C ARG A 84 11.60 -3.70 -2.25
N THR A 85 11.48 -3.21 -3.48
CA THR A 85 12.26 -3.72 -4.63
C THR A 85 13.75 -3.64 -4.38
N LYS A 86 14.24 -2.54 -3.79
CA LYS A 86 15.66 -2.38 -3.44
C LYS A 86 16.12 -3.50 -2.50
N GLN A 87 15.29 -3.93 -1.55
CA GLN A 87 15.62 -5.04 -0.66
C GLN A 87 15.63 -6.39 -1.40
N LEU A 88 14.61 -6.64 -2.25
CA LEU A 88 14.54 -7.86 -3.06
C LEU A 88 15.73 -7.95 -4.03
N LYS A 89 16.12 -6.83 -4.65
CA LYS A 89 17.25 -6.76 -5.57
C LYS A 89 18.55 -7.24 -4.93
N GLY A 90 18.77 -6.97 -3.65
CA GLY A 90 19.98 -7.42 -2.93
C GLY A 90 20.19 -8.95 -2.92
N PHE A 91 19.13 -9.72 -3.18
CA PHE A 91 19.19 -11.19 -3.20
C PHE A 91 18.82 -11.80 -4.57
N PHE A 92 17.88 -11.20 -5.28
CA PHE A 92 17.34 -11.75 -6.53
C PHE A 92 17.96 -11.15 -7.79
N ALA A 93 18.86 -10.16 -7.69
CA ALA A 93 19.51 -9.57 -8.86
C ALA A 93 20.19 -10.65 -9.73
N GLY A 94 19.96 -10.58 -11.04
CA GLY A 94 20.49 -11.51 -12.03
C GLY A 94 19.87 -12.91 -12.01
N LYS A 95 18.93 -13.20 -11.10
CA LYS A 95 18.25 -14.52 -11.10
C LYS A 95 17.23 -14.60 -12.25
N VAL A 96 17.24 -15.76 -12.90
CA VAL A 96 16.26 -16.12 -13.92
C VAL A 96 14.96 -16.58 -13.26
N MET A 97 13.85 -15.93 -13.60
CA MET A 97 12.54 -16.18 -12.99
C MET A 97 11.92 -17.50 -13.40
N ASN A 98 12.23 -18.01 -14.61
CA ASN A 98 11.72 -19.28 -15.12
C ASN A 98 12.13 -20.48 -14.25
N VAL A 99 13.29 -20.39 -13.59
CA VAL A 99 13.82 -21.47 -12.74
C VAL A 99 13.79 -21.12 -11.24
N LEU A 100 13.04 -20.10 -10.85
CA LEU A 100 12.91 -19.68 -9.45
C LEU A 100 12.28 -20.78 -8.59
N ARG A 101 12.97 -21.19 -7.54
CA ARG A 101 12.57 -22.33 -6.69
C ARG A 101 12.10 -21.90 -5.30
N PRO A 102 11.34 -22.74 -4.63
CA PRO A 102 11.02 -22.58 -3.20
C PRO A 102 12.24 -22.38 -2.30
N ALA A 103 13.38 -22.97 -2.64
CA ALA A 103 14.64 -22.81 -1.93
C ALA A 103 15.18 -21.37 -1.98
N ASP A 104 15.05 -20.69 -3.12
CA ASP A 104 15.45 -19.28 -3.28
C ASP A 104 14.63 -18.36 -2.37
N VAL A 105 13.32 -18.57 -2.29
CA VAL A 105 12.44 -17.81 -1.39
C VAL A 105 12.81 -18.08 0.06
N ARG A 106 13.15 -19.32 0.41
CA ARG A 106 13.61 -19.67 1.76
C ARG A 106 14.91 -18.98 2.09
N GLY A 107 15.91 -19.04 1.18
CA GLY A 107 17.18 -18.35 1.36
C GLY A 107 17.02 -16.84 1.57
N TYR A 108 16.09 -16.20 0.85
CA TYR A 108 15.75 -14.80 1.08
C TYR A 108 15.17 -14.56 2.48
N ILE A 109 14.22 -15.38 2.91
CA ILE A 109 13.61 -15.29 4.25
C ILE A 109 14.68 -15.42 5.33
N ASP A 110 15.58 -16.40 5.20
CA ASP A 110 16.64 -16.67 6.17
C ASP A 110 17.63 -15.49 6.25
N LEU A 111 18.03 -14.94 5.11
CA LEU A 111 18.89 -13.74 5.05
C LEU A 111 18.23 -12.54 5.76
N ARG A 112 16.94 -12.32 5.50
CA ARG A 112 16.22 -11.18 6.12
C ARG A 112 16.05 -11.37 7.63
N ARG A 113 15.79 -12.60 8.09
CA ARG A 113 15.72 -12.94 9.51
C ARG A 113 17.05 -12.76 10.22
N GLN A 114 18.15 -13.22 9.62
CA GLN A 114 19.51 -13.00 10.14
C GLN A 114 19.83 -11.51 10.28
N SER A 115 19.28 -10.68 9.39
CA SER A 115 19.39 -9.21 9.47
C SER A 115 18.45 -8.58 10.50
N GLY A 116 17.73 -9.35 11.33
CA GLY A 116 16.82 -8.86 12.37
C GLY A 116 15.51 -8.27 11.84
N VAL A 117 15.13 -8.55 10.59
CA VAL A 117 13.91 -7.99 9.96
C VAL A 117 12.67 -8.77 10.42
N ALA A 118 11.65 -8.02 10.85
CA ALA A 118 10.39 -8.62 11.31
C ALA A 118 9.64 -9.38 10.20
N ASN A 119 8.99 -10.49 10.54
CA ASN A 119 8.20 -11.31 9.61
C ASN A 119 7.17 -10.50 8.81
N SER A 120 6.54 -9.48 9.44
CA SER A 120 5.58 -8.62 8.77
C SER A 120 6.21 -7.80 7.62
N THR A 121 7.47 -7.38 7.75
CA THR A 121 8.21 -6.68 6.69
C THR A 121 8.59 -7.65 5.59
N ILE A 122 9.11 -8.83 5.93
CA ILE A 122 9.44 -9.89 4.97
C ILE A 122 8.20 -10.30 4.17
N ASN A 123 7.05 -10.48 4.83
CA ASN A 123 5.79 -10.80 4.15
C ASN A 123 5.38 -9.73 3.14
N ARG A 124 5.61 -8.44 3.42
CA ARG A 124 5.32 -7.36 2.47
C ARG A 124 6.27 -7.34 1.29
N GLU A 125 7.55 -7.66 1.50
CA GLU A 125 8.54 -7.81 0.44
C GLU A 125 8.19 -8.98 -0.47
N LEU A 126 7.87 -10.14 0.11
CA LEU A 126 7.43 -11.33 -0.62
C LEU A 126 6.09 -11.12 -1.36
N SER A 127 5.17 -10.34 -0.78
CA SER A 127 3.91 -10.00 -1.43
C SER A 127 4.14 -9.16 -2.69
N LEU A 128 5.14 -8.26 -2.68
CA LEU A 128 5.54 -7.52 -3.87
C LEU A 128 6.10 -8.46 -4.94
N LEU A 129 7.01 -9.36 -4.58
CA LEU A 129 7.58 -10.35 -5.51
C LEU A 129 6.48 -11.22 -6.12
N SER A 130 5.57 -11.75 -5.29
CA SER A 130 4.44 -12.55 -5.77
C SER A 130 3.50 -11.78 -6.69
N ALA A 131 3.26 -10.48 -6.42
CA ALA A 131 2.45 -9.64 -7.28
C ALA A 131 3.14 -9.36 -8.62
N ALA A 132 4.46 -9.12 -8.62
CA ALA A 132 5.23 -8.95 -9.84
C ALA A 132 5.24 -10.23 -10.68
N ILE A 133 5.44 -11.40 -10.07
CA ILE A 133 5.36 -12.70 -10.77
C ILE A 133 3.97 -12.90 -11.37
N LYS A 134 2.91 -12.63 -10.61
CA LYS A 134 1.55 -12.73 -11.13
C LYS A 134 1.34 -11.81 -12.33
N TYR A 135 1.83 -10.58 -12.27
CA TYR A 135 1.79 -9.64 -13.39
C TYR A 135 2.52 -10.21 -14.62
N GLY A 136 3.72 -10.76 -14.44
CA GLY A 136 4.45 -11.43 -15.52
C GLY A 136 3.64 -12.57 -16.15
N GLN A 137 2.98 -13.40 -15.34
CA GLN A 137 2.14 -14.50 -15.79
C GLN A 137 0.87 -14.05 -16.53
N THR A 138 0.20 -12.97 -16.05
CA THR A 138 -1.12 -12.57 -16.56
C THR A 138 -1.06 -11.51 -17.66
N GLU A 139 -0.15 -10.54 -17.56
CA GLU A 139 -0.10 -9.41 -18.49
C GLU A 139 1.01 -9.56 -19.54
N LEU A 140 2.08 -10.29 -19.20
CA LEU A 140 3.20 -10.52 -20.11
C LEU A 140 3.20 -11.94 -20.68
N GLU A 141 2.26 -12.79 -20.24
CA GLU A 141 2.11 -14.20 -20.67
C GLU A 141 3.40 -15.03 -20.46
N TRP A 142 4.20 -14.70 -19.44
CA TRP A 142 5.43 -15.41 -19.12
C TRP A 142 5.14 -16.72 -18.40
N ASP A 143 5.78 -17.80 -18.82
CA ASP A 143 5.74 -19.07 -18.10
C ASP A 143 6.80 -19.11 -16.99
N ILE A 144 6.50 -18.46 -15.88
CA ILE A 144 7.37 -18.37 -14.71
C ILE A 144 6.66 -18.92 -13.46
N PRO A 145 7.35 -19.69 -12.59
CA PRO A 145 6.75 -20.22 -11.37
C PRO A 145 6.55 -19.13 -10.32
N ASN A 146 5.55 -19.28 -9.45
CA ASN A 146 5.38 -18.43 -8.28
C ASN A 146 5.61 -19.23 -6.97
N PRO A 147 6.85 -19.44 -6.56
CA PRO A 147 7.18 -20.19 -5.35
C PRO A 147 6.90 -19.44 -4.05
N VAL A 148 6.47 -18.17 -4.11
CA VAL A 148 6.09 -17.36 -2.96
C VAL A 148 4.70 -17.73 -2.42
N LYS A 149 3.83 -18.24 -3.29
CA LYS A 149 2.46 -18.60 -2.94
C LYS A 149 2.44 -19.59 -1.77
N GLY A 150 1.63 -19.31 -0.75
CA GLY A 150 1.49 -20.15 0.44
C GLY A 150 2.63 -20.03 1.49
N ARG A 151 3.58 -19.09 1.33
CA ARG A 151 4.74 -18.93 2.22
C ARG A 151 4.65 -17.71 3.13
N LYS A 152 3.45 -17.32 3.50
CA LYS A 152 3.26 -16.24 4.48
C LYS A 152 3.79 -16.69 5.84
N LEU A 153 4.70 -15.88 6.41
CA LEU A 153 5.25 -16.09 7.74
C LEU A 153 4.23 -15.69 8.80
N SER A 154 4.24 -16.38 9.94
CA SER A 154 3.45 -15.99 11.11
C SER A 154 3.87 -14.60 11.56
N GLU A 155 2.89 -13.72 11.76
CA GLU A 155 3.09 -12.39 12.32
C GLU A 155 2.54 -12.38 13.77
N PRO A 156 3.20 -11.68 14.69
CA PRO A 156 2.64 -11.50 16.02
C PRO A 156 1.29 -10.79 15.94
N GLU A 157 0.46 -11.00 16.93
CA GLU A 157 -0.79 -10.27 17.03
C GLU A 157 -0.57 -8.76 16.97
N GLY A 158 -1.51 -8.08 16.33
CA GLY A 158 -1.44 -6.64 16.20
C GLY A 158 -1.50 -5.98 17.58
N ARG A 159 -0.71 -4.96 17.76
CA ARG A 159 -0.67 -4.16 18.96
C ARG A 159 -2.05 -3.57 19.31
N THR A 160 -2.41 -3.60 20.58
CA THR A 160 -3.67 -3.10 21.14
C THR A 160 -3.44 -2.20 22.36
N ARG A 161 -2.54 -1.20 22.25
CA ARG A 161 -2.31 -0.20 23.31
C ARG A 161 -3.35 0.92 23.20
N TRP A 162 -4.01 1.27 24.31
CA TRP A 162 -4.81 2.49 24.48
C TRP A 162 -4.47 3.13 25.84
N ILE A 163 -4.87 4.36 26.03
CA ILE A 163 -4.63 5.15 27.25
C ILE A 163 -5.94 5.40 28.00
N SER A 164 -5.83 5.57 29.32
CA SER A 164 -6.94 5.97 30.17
C SER A 164 -7.35 7.42 29.90
N ARG A 165 -8.46 7.87 30.51
CA ARG A 165 -8.90 9.26 30.44
C ARG A 165 -7.89 10.20 31.11
N GLU A 166 -7.35 9.79 32.26
CA GLU A 166 -6.35 10.52 33.05
C GLU A 166 -5.03 10.67 32.26
N GLU A 167 -4.55 9.58 31.64
CA GLU A 167 -3.38 9.64 30.75
C GLU A 167 -3.61 10.59 29.55
N ALA A 168 -4.82 10.58 29.00
CA ALA A 168 -5.18 11.47 27.88
C ALA A 168 -5.21 12.94 28.30
N ASP A 169 -5.79 13.25 29.45
CA ASP A 169 -5.85 14.62 30.00
C ASP A 169 -4.44 15.15 30.32
N GLN A 170 -3.58 14.31 30.87
CA GLN A 170 -2.18 14.65 31.11
C GLN A 170 -1.42 14.91 29.80
N LEU A 171 -1.65 14.09 28.76
CA LEU A 171 -1.04 14.28 27.43
C LEU A 171 -1.50 15.58 26.78
N ILE A 172 -2.80 15.87 26.82
CA ILE A 172 -3.40 17.09 26.27
C ILE A 172 -2.86 18.32 27.00
N THR A 173 -2.83 18.30 28.33
CA THR A 173 -2.30 19.39 29.17
C THR A 173 -0.83 19.65 28.84
N THR A 174 -0.03 18.59 28.76
CA THR A 174 1.40 18.70 28.38
C THR A 174 1.59 19.24 26.97
N ALA A 175 0.74 18.86 26.02
CA ALA A 175 0.79 19.35 24.64
C ALA A 175 0.42 20.85 24.56
N ARG A 176 -0.55 21.33 25.37
CA ARG A 176 -0.95 22.74 25.43
C ARG A 176 0.17 23.67 25.91
N GLN A 177 1.10 23.18 26.72
CA GLN A 177 2.26 23.97 27.20
C GLN A 177 3.30 24.24 26.11
N SER A 178 3.17 23.63 24.93
CA SER A 178 4.14 23.78 23.84
C SER A 178 3.82 24.99 22.96
N THR A 179 4.57 26.07 23.12
CA THR A 179 4.46 27.24 22.23
C THR A 179 4.92 26.99 20.79
N LYS A 180 5.80 25.98 20.58
CA LYS A 180 6.32 25.61 19.25
C LYS A 180 5.30 24.83 18.43
N THR A 181 4.33 24.21 19.05
CA THR A 181 3.35 23.34 18.38
C THR A 181 1.93 23.56 18.94
N PRO A 182 1.38 24.78 18.81
CA PRO A 182 0.10 25.16 19.41
C PRO A 182 -1.11 24.35 18.90
N TYR A 183 -0.93 23.67 17.79
CA TYR A 183 -1.95 22.80 17.18
C TYR A 183 -2.00 21.41 17.79
N LEU A 184 -0.96 20.99 18.56
CA LEU A 184 -0.79 19.57 18.92
C LEU A 184 -1.87 19.09 19.89
N ALA A 185 -2.25 19.90 20.86
CA ALA A 185 -3.31 19.54 21.81
C ALA A 185 -4.65 19.31 21.10
N ASP A 186 -5.06 20.24 20.23
CA ASP A 186 -6.29 20.11 19.44
C ASP A 186 -6.25 18.89 18.52
N TYR A 187 -5.09 18.60 17.94
CA TYR A 187 -4.88 17.41 17.11
C TYR A 187 -5.07 16.12 17.94
N ILE A 188 -4.52 16.06 19.16
CA ILE A 188 -4.66 14.91 20.07
C ILE A 188 -6.13 14.72 20.44
N VAL A 189 -6.81 15.80 20.86
CA VAL A 189 -8.24 15.78 21.21
C VAL A 189 -9.06 15.24 20.04
N LEU A 190 -8.90 15.80 18.84
CA LEU A 190 -9.62 15.32 17.67
C LEU A 190 -9.31 13.86 17.34
N SER A 191 -8.06 13.43 17.45
CA SER A 191 -7.69 12.03 17.22
C SER A 191 -8.36 11.07 18.18
N LEU A 192 -8.40 11.42 19.48
CA LEU A 192 -9.00 10.59 20.56
C LEU A 192 -10.51 10.55 20.48
N HIS A 193 -11.17 11.62 20.04
CA HIS A 193 -12.63 11.75 20.06
C HIS A 193 -13.32 11.46 18.71
N THR A 194 -12.55 11.36 17.63
CA THR A 194 -13.09 11.05 16.29
C THR A 194 -12.56 9.73 15.72
N GLY A 195 -11.44 9.24 16.25
CA GLY A 195 -10.75 8.07 15.72
C GLY A 195 -10.26 8.21 14.27
N CYS A 196 -10.21 9.43 13.72
CA CYS A 196 -9.73 9.70 12.37
C CYS A 196 -8.26 9.29 12.20
N ARG A 197 -7.89 8.91 10.98
CA ARG A 197 -6.49 8.60 10.67
C ARG A 197 -5.66 9.88 10.63
N LYS A 198 -4.35 9.76 10.93
CA LYS A 198 -3.43 10.90 10.96
C LYS A 198 -3.58 11.82 9.73
N GLN A 199 -3.58 11.27 8.54
CA GLN A 199 -3.65 12.06 7.32
C GLN A 199 -5.05 12.61 7.02
N GLU A 200 -6.11 11.97 7.53
CA GLU A 200 -7.47 12.47 7.44
C GLU A 200 -7.60 13.78 8.24
N LEU A 201 -7.03 13.83 9.45
CA LEU A 201 -7.02 15.06 10.26
C LEU A 201 -6.06 16.12 9.72
N LEU A 202 -4.82 15.75 9.40
CA LEU A 202 -3.86 16.73 8.88
C LEU A 202 -4.24 17.26 7.50
N GLY A 203 -5.05 16.54 6.74
CA GLY A 203 -5.61 16.96 5.46
C GLY A 203 -7.04 17.48 5.55
N LEU A 204 -7.54 17.77 6.75
CA LEU A 204 -8.89 18.28 6.94
C LEU A 204 -8.95 19.75 6.50
N GLU A 205 -9.93 20.06 5.65
CA GLU A 205 -10.22 21.40 5.15
C GLU A 205 -11.49 21.95 5.86
N TRP A 206 -11.60 23.27 5.96
CA TRP A 206 -12.71 23.91 6.67
C TRP A 206 -14.07 23.68 6.01
N ASP A 207 -14.12 23.55 4.69
CA ASP A 207 -15.34 23.28 3.92
C ASP A 207 -15.95 21.90 4.18
N ARG A 208 -15.22 21.03 4.91
CA ARG A 208 -15.68 19.68 5.30
C ARG A 208 -16.16 19.60 6.74
N ILE A 209 -16.30 20.72 7.40
CA ILE A 209 -16.76 20.78 8.79
C ILE A 209 -18.11 21.48 8.82
N ASP A 210 -19.11 20.77 9.28
CA ASP A 210 -20.40 21.35 9.62
C ASP A 210 -20.52 21.45 11.15
N LEU A 211 -20.30 22.65 11.69
CA LEU A 211 -20.44 22.89 13.13
C LEU A 211 -21.89 22.97 13.58
N ARG A 212 -22.87 23.16 12.70
CA ARG A 212 -24.30 23.16 13.07
C ARG A 212 -24.73 21.74 13.32
N GLU A 213 -24.52 20.86 12.35
CA GLU A 213 -24.81 19.44 12.45
C GLU A 213 -23.79 18.69 13.34
N GLY A 214 -22.63 19.28 13.61
CA GLY A 214 -21.57 18.65 14.40
C GLY A 214 -20.91 17.47 13.68
N LEU A 215 -20.62 17.65 12.40
CA LEU A 215 -20.07 16.59 11.54
C LEU A 215 -18.78 17.00 10.84
N ILE A 216 -17.91 16.02 10.62
CA ILE A 216 -16.79 16.11 9.65
C ILE A 216 -17.10 15.17 8.49
N TRP A 217 -16.98 15.69 7.27
CA TRP A 217 -17.13 14.89 6.05
C TRP A 217 -15.76 14.43 5.54
N LEU A 218 -15.58 13.12 5.43
CA LEU A 218 -14.36 12.52 4.91
C LEU A 218 -14.63 11.90 3.53
N GLU A 219 -14.09 12.54 2.49
CA GLU A 219 -14.26 12.11 1.11
C GLU A 219 -13.43 10.85 0.76
N ALA A 220 -13.88 10.09 -0.22
CA ALA A 220 -13.22 8.88 -0.71
C ALA A 220 -11.75 9.12 -1.14
N SER A 221 -11.48 10.27 -1.76
CA SER A 221 -10.13 10.70 -2.18
C SER A 221 -9.14 10.88 -1.03
N HIS A 222 -9.65 11.14 0.18
CA HIS A 222 -8.84 11.41 1.38
C HIS A 222 -8.77 10.21 2.33
N THR A 223 -9.55 9.15 2.06
CA THR A 223 -9.56 7.95 2.89
C THR A 223 -8.73 6.83 2.23
N LYS A 224 -8.05 6.04 3.05
CA LYS A 224 -7.28 4.87 2.56
C LYS A 224 -8.18 3.83 1.88
N THR A 225 -9.45 3.76 2.28
CA THR A 225 -10.43 2.77 1.80
C THR A 225 -11.30 3.28 0.65
N ALA A 226 -11.05 4.51 0.16
CA ALA A 226 -11.85 5.18 -0.88
C ALA A 226 -13.37 5.16 -0.60
N ARG A 227 -13.78 5.27 0.68
CA ARG A 227 -15.19 5.34 1.09
C ARG A 227 -15.44 6.66 1.80
N ARG A 228 -16.52 7.33 1.41
CA ARG A 228 -17.04 8.50 2.13
C ARG A 228 -17.58 8.06 3.49
N ARG A 229 -17.38 8.89 4.50
CA ARG A 229 -18.05 8.77 5.78
C ARG A 229 -18.18 10.11 6.47
N SER A 230 -19.20 10.27 7.29
CA SER A 230 -19.30 11.34 8.27
C SER A 230 -18.78 10.89 9.63
N VAL A 231 -18.18 11.81 10.37
CA VAL A 231 -17.67 11.58 11.71
C VAL A 231 -18.31 12.61 12.64
N PRO A 232 -19.10 12.19 13.64
CA PRO A 232 -19.73 13.13 14.56
C PRO A 232 -18.69 13.77 15.48
N LEU A 233 -18.92 15.05 15.78
CA LEU A 233 -18.13 15.85 16.71
C LEU A 233 -18.82 15.88 18.06
N ASN A 234 -18.26 15.21 19.04
CA ASN A 234 -18.68 15.43 20.43
C ASN A 234 -18.20 16.78 20.94
N HIS A 235 -18.59 17.15 22.14
CA HIS A 235 -18.24 18.42 22.79
C HIS A 235 -16.73 18.74 22.72
N TYR A 236 -15.86 17.78 23.06
CA TYR A 236 -14.40 17.98 23.07
C TYR A 236 -13.83 18.21 21.66
N ALA A 237 -14.28 17.42 20.70
CA ALA A 237 -13.87 17.55 19.30
C ALA A 237 -14.32 18.89 18.71
N ARG A 238 -15.55 19.34 19.05
CA ARG A 238 -16.09 20.64 18.64
C ARG A 238 -15.25 21.78 19.20
N GLU A 239 -14.89 21.73 20.48
CA GLU A 239 -14.05 22.74 21.13
C GLU A 239 -12.67 22.82 20.46
N ALA A 240 -12.04 21.69 20.16
CA ALA A 240 -10.76 21.66 19.45
C ALA A 240 -10.85 22.29 18.06
N ILE A 241 -11.95 22.08 17.32
CA ILE A 241 -12.18 22.75 16.02
C ILE A 241 -12.34 24.26 16.22
N ILE A 242 -13.09 24.71 17.24
CA ILE A 242 -13.26 26.14 17.55
C ILE A 242 -11.92 26.79 17.90
N ASN A 243 -11.05 26.12 18.66
CA ASN A 243 -9.71 26.63 18.96
C ASN A 243 -8.87 26.77 17.67
N ARG A 244 -8.98 25.84 16.76
CA ARG A 244 -8.31 25.95 15.44
C ARG A 244 -8.90 27.07 14.58
N ALA A 245 -10.21 27.32 14.66
CA ALA A 245 -10.84 28.43 13.96
C ALA A 245 -10.35 29.81 14.50
N ARG A 246 -10.20 29.94 15.82
CA ARG A 246 -9.62 31.15 16.45
C ARG A 246 -8.19 31.37 15.99
N PHE A 247 -7.35 30.32 16.06
CA PHE A 247 -5.98 30.36 15.54
C PHE A 247 -5.92 30.82 14.09
N ARG A 248 -6.79 30.27 13.23
CA ARG A 248 -6.88 30.64 11.83
C ARG A 248 -7.21 32.12 11.66
N ALA A 249 -8.23 32.60 12.34
CA ALA A 249 -8.67 33.99 12.25
C ALA A 249 -7.56 34.98 12.64
N GLU A 250 -6.74 34.63 13.63
CA GLU A 250 -5.67 35.48 14.13
C GLU A 250 -4.38 35.43 13.30
N ASN A 251 -4.06 34.24 12.70
CA ASN A 251 -2.73 34.00 12.16
C ASN A 251 -2.71 33.69 10.65
N CYS A 252 -3.78 33.13 10.10
CA CYS A 252 -3.80 32.68 8.69
C CYS A 252 -5.23 32.55 8.13
N PRO A 253 -5.99 33.65 8.02
CA PRO A 253 -7.43 33.66 7.71
C PRO A 253 -7.75 32.99 6.36
N ASP A 254 -6.84 33.09 5.40
CA ASP A 254 -7.03 32.52 4.06
C ASP A 254 -6.69 31.02 3.97
N SER A 255 -6.16 30.42 5.04
CA SER A 255 -5.83 29.00 5.01
C SER A 255 -7.07 28.13 4.91
N LYS A 256 -7.09 27.20 3.96
CA LYS A 256 -8.14 26.19 3.85
C LYS A 256 -7.98 25.04 4.85
N TRP A 257 -6.81 24.90 5.48
CA TRP A 257 -6.47 23.77 6.34
C TRP A 257 -6.85 24.03 7.79
N VAL A 258 -7.46 23.05 8.44
CA VAL A 258 -7.73 23.09 9.89
C VAL A 258 -6.42 23.04 10.68
N PHE A 259 -5.50 22.21 10.25
CA PHE A 259 -4.16 22.10 10.82
C PHE A 259 -3.14 22.82 9.94
N ALA A 260 -3.10 24.13 10.09
CA ALA A 260 -2.13 25.02 9.45
C ALA A 260 -1.11 25.57 10.46
N ASN A 261 0.07 25.94 9.96
CA ASN A 261 1.03 26.79 10.68
C ASN A 261 0.64 28.27 10.56
N SER A 262 1.40 29.17 11.18
CA SER A 262 1.14 30.64 11.13
C SER A 262 1.27 31.24 9.72
N ARG A 263 1.86 30.53 8.77
CA ARG A 263 1.93 30.93 7.35
C ARG A 263 0.78 30.39 6.51
N GLY A 264 -0.18 29.70 7.13
CA GLY A 264 -1.31 29.09 6.44
C GLY A 264 -0.98 27.78 5.72
N GLU A 265 0.25 27.28 5.83
CA GLU A 265 0.66 26.03 5.19
C GLU A 265 0.18 24.82 5.99
N ARG A 266 -0.21 23.76 5.29
CA ARG A 266 -0.63 22.50 5.91
C ARG A 266 0.49 21.91 6.77
N ILE A 267 0.16 21.44 7.97
CA ILE A 267 1.07 20.65 8.79
C ILE A 267 1.23 19.25 8.21
N GLY A 268 2.43 18.92 7.76
CA GLY A 268 2.71 17.64 7.08
C GLY A 268 2.82 16.44 8.03
N ASP A 269 3.40 16.65 9.23
CA ASP A 269 3.59 15.58 10.23
C ASP A 269 3.64 16.16 11.66
N VAL A 270 3.15 15.36 12.59
CA VAL A 270 3.13 15.66 14.04
C VAL A 270 3.88 14.60 14.86
N LYS A 271 4.57 13.67 14.19
CA LYS A 271 5.20 12.51 14.85
C LYS A 271 6.22 12.91 15.93
N LYS A 272 7.10 13.85 15.60
CA LYS A 272 8.16 14.31 16.53
C LYS A 272 7.58 15.04 17.74
N SER A 273 6.66 15.99 17.51
CA SER A 273 6.01 16.75 18.58
C SER A 273 5.17 15.86 19.48
N PHE A 274 4.43 14.90 18.91
CA PHE A 274 3.67 13.92 19.67
C PHE A 274 4.56 13.04 20.55
N ALA A 275 5.66 12.49 20.00
CA ALA A 275 6.60 11.68 20.80
C ALA A 275 7.23 12.49 21.95
N THR A 276 7.51 13.78 21.73
CA THR A 276 8.01 14.69 22.77
C THR A 276 6.95 14.90 23.85
N ALA A 277 5.68 15.12 23.46
CA ALA A 277 4.57 15.28 24.40
C ALA A 277 4.35 14.03 25.25
N CYS A 278 4.33 12.84 24.64
CA CYS A 278 4.24 11.56 25.38
C CYS A 278 5.37 11.41 26.39
N LYS A 279 6.63 11.67 25.98
CA LYS A 279 7.77 11.60 26.90
C LYS A 279 7.64 12.55 28.09
N ARG A 280 7.18 13.79 27.86
CA ARG A 280 6.98 14.78 28.92
C ARG A 280 5.80 14.44 29.83
N ALA A 281 4.75 13.82 29.30
CA ALA A 281 3.61 13.34 30.04
C ALA A 281 3.86 12.01 30.78
N GLY A 282 5.07 11.42 30.69
CA GLY A 282 5.37 10.14 31.30
C GLY A 282 4.69 8.92 30.64
N ILE A 283 4.11 9.09 29.45
CA ILE A 283 3.39 8.04 28.73
C ILE A 283 4.37 7.25 27.86
N SER A 284 4.62 6.02 28.23
CA SER A 284 5.48 5.09 27.50
C SER A 284 4.69 4.26 26.49
N ASP A 285 5.40 3.80 25.46
CA ASP A 285 4.89 2.88 24.44
C ASP A 285 3.50 3.26 23.87
N PHE A 286 3.32 4.54 23.54
CA PHE A 286 2.12 5.08 22.93
C PHE A 286 2.45 5.78 21.61
N ARG A 287 1.80 5.36 20.54
CA ARG A 287 2.05 5.79 19.16
C ARG A 287 0.86 6.55 18.60
N MET A 288 1.10 7.32 17.54
CA MET A 288 0.05 8.08 16.85
C MET A 288 -1.21 7.26 16.49
N HIS A 289 -1.03 6.02 16.08
CA HIS A 289 -2.16 5.18 15.68
C HIS A 289 -2.94 4.64 16.89
N ASP A 290 -2.29 4.59 18.05
CA ASP A 290 -2.91 4.12 19.28
C ASP A 290 -3.99 5.08 19.81
N MET A 291 -3.97 6.37 19.41
CA MET A 291 -5.09 7.29 19.68
C MET A 291 -6.40 6.81 19.04
N ARG A 292 -6.34 6.25 17.85
CA ARG A 292 -7.50 5.65 17.21
C ARG A 292 -7.92 4.35 17.91
N HIS A 293 -6.97 3.57 18.40
CA HIS A 293 -7.25 2.41 19.24
C HIS A 293 -7.92 2.84 20.57
N THR A 294 -7.44 3.93 21.16
CA THR A 294 -8.05 4.54 22.36
C THR A 294 -9.48 4.97 22.09
N CYS A 295 -9.75 5.68 21.00
CA CYS A 295 -11.12 6.06 20.60
C CYS A 295 -12.04 4.84 20.51
N ALA A 296 -11.59 3.78 19.83
CA ALA A 296 -12.37 2.56 19.70
C ALA A 296 -12.64 1.88 21.04
N ALA A 297 -11.60 1.74 21.87
CA ALA A 297 -11.73 1.13 23.21
C ALA A 297 -12.70 1.93 24.09
N TRP A 298 -12.59 3.24 24.12
CA TRP A 298 -13.50 4.11 24.87
C TRP A 298 -14.96 4.00 24.45
N LEU A 299 -15.21 3.93 23.14
CA LEU A 299 -16.57 3.77 22.59
C LEU A 299 -17.16 2.41 22.99
N VAL A 300 -16.40 1.33 22.81
CA VAL A 300 -16.87 -0.01 23.19
C VAL A 300 -17.09 -0.12 24.69
N SER A 301 -16.19 0.40 25.54
CA SER A 301 -16.35 0.44 26.99
C SER A 301 -17.56 1.29 27.43
N SER A 302 -18.00 2.23 26.59
CA SER A 302 -19.23 3.02 26.82
C SER A 302 -20.49 2.36 26.26
N GLY A 303 -20.42 1.10 25.79
CA GLY A 303 -21.55 0.34 25.28
C GLY A 303 -21.91 0.56 23.82
N VAL A 304 -21.09 1.30 23.05
CA VAL A 304 -21.31 1.47 21.60
C VAL A 304 -21.05 0.15 20.87
N SER A 305 -21.93 -0.24 19.99
CA SER A 305 -21.83 -1.51 19.28
C SER A 305 -20.59 -1.57 18.37
N LEU A 306 -20.01 -2.76 18.19
CA LEU A 306 -18.85 -2.96 17.30
C LEU A 306 -19.13 -2.56 15.86
N ILE A 307 -20.40 -2.62 15.42
CA ILE A 307 -20.80 -2.22 14.06
C ILE A 307 -20.70 -0.70 13.93
N GLU A 308 -21.24 0.05 14.89
CA GLU A 308 -21.15 1.52 14.88
C GLU A 308 -19.69 1.99 14.99
N VAL A 309 -18.88 1.36 15.84
CA VAL A 309 -17.45 1.66 15.94
C VAL A 309 -16.72 1.33 14.61
N ARG A 310 -17.05 0.21 13.97
CA ARG A 310 -16.53 -0.14 12.64
C ARG A 310 -16.82 0.98 11.62
N ASP A 311 -18.06 1.45 11.57
CA ASP A 311 -18.52 2.43 10.59
C ASP A 311 -17.91 3.81 10.86
N LEU A 312 -17.91 4.26 12.11
CA LEU A 312 -17.23 5.48 12.54
C LEU A 312 -15.75 5.48 12.11
N LEU A 313 -15.06 4.41 12.42
CA LEU A 313 -13.65 4.29 12.09
C LEU A 313 -13.40 4.04 10.58
N GLY A 314 -14.39 3.60 9.82
CA GLY A 314 -14.25 3.20 8.42
C GLY A 314 -13.32 1.99 8.27
N HIS A 315 -13.56 0.93 9.06
CA HIS A 315 -12.94 -0.36 8.89
C HIS A 315 -13.63 -1.14 7.77
N SER A 316 -12.86 -1.78 6.91
CA SER A 316 -13.41 -2.54 5.78
C SER A 316 -14.10 -3.84 6.20
N THR A 317 -13.76 -4.39 7.37
CA THR A 317 -14.32 -5.61 7.94
C THR A 317 -14.54 -5.46 9.44
N ILE A 318 -15.54 -6.15 9.97
CA ILE A 318 -15.83 -6.19 11.40
C ILE A 318 -14.64 -6.79 12.18
N LYS A 319 -13.96 -7.77 11.61
CA LYS A 319 -12.78 -8.42 12.20
C LYS A 319 -11.69 -7.43 12.66
N MET A 320 -11.58 -6.27 12.00
CA MET A 320 -10.66 -5.21 12.42
C MET A 320 -11.09 -4.54 13.72
N THR A 321 -12.38 -4.59 14.08
CA THR A 321 -12.97 -3.98 15.26
C THR A 321 -13.12 -4.98 16.41
N GLU A 322 -13.20 -6.26 16.11
CA GLU A 322 -13.33 -7.34 17.12
C GLU A 322 -12.23 -7.35 18.18
N ARG A 323 -11.05 -6.83 17.86
CA ARG A 323 -9.95 -6.66 18.83
C ARG A 323 -10.30 -5.78 20.03
N TYR A 324 -11.36 -4.99 19.94
CA TYR A 324 -11.86 -4.15 21.04
C TYR A 324 -13.06 -4.77 21.78
N ALA A 325 -13.53 -5.94 21.36
CA ALA A 325 -14.72 -6.59 21.93
C ALA A 325 -14.59 -6.93 23.42
N HIS A 326 -13.35 -7.03 23.93
CA HIS A 326 -13.07 -7.38 25.32
C HIS A 326 -12.06 -6.38 25.91
N PRO A 327 -12.46 -5.12 26.15
CA PRO A 327 -11.56 -4.10 26.68
C PRO A 327 -11.01 -4.46 28.07
N ASP A 328 -11.77 -5.21 28.89
CA ASP A 328 -11.40 -5.58 30.24
C ASP A 328 -10.25 -6.61 30.35
N ARG A 329 -9.84 -7.23 29.24
CA ARG A 329 -8.69 -8.15 29.21
C ARG A 329 -7.34 -7.46 29.32
N PHE A 330 -7.30 -6.15 29.27
CA PHE A 330 -6.08 -5.35 29.15
C PHE A 330 -6.02 -4.18 30.16
N LEU A 331 -6.98 -4.13 31.10
CA LEU A 331 -6.93 -3.38 32.34
C LEU A 331 -6.35 -4.28 33.41
#